data_0a6e0f573523f3eaa205fe3dd8ff7cdd
#
_entry.id   0a6e0f573523f3eaa205fe3dd8ff7cdd
#
_cell.length_a   1.000
_cell.length_b   1.000
_cell.length_c   1.000
_cell.angle_alpha   90.00
_cell.angle_beta   90.00
_cell.angle_gamma   90.00
#
_symmetry.space_group_name_H-M   'P 1'
#
loop_
_entity.id
_entity.type
_entity.pdbx_description
1 polymer ?
#
loop_
_entity_poly.entity_id
_entity_poly.type
_entity_poly.pdbx_seq_one_letter_code
_entity_poly.pdbx_strand_id
1 'polypeptide(L)'
;MFRGRYEHSIDAKGRTSVPSRFREVMVAQGDSKLVVTTGLDTCLVAYPMAEWLAFEKRLSALPQFDADVVTLKRIYVSGAVECEVDKVGRILIPAALRKHGRLHRDALWAGMGGYIELWAKESFEDLRKDVLGDEDRRLEIARRLAELGL
;
A
#
# COMPACT_ATOMS: atom_id res chain seq x y z
N MET A 1 -10.44 8.43 -5.64
CA MET A 1 -9.24 8.61 -4.82
C MET A 1 -9.42 8.03 -3.43
N PHE A 2 -8.45 7.29 -2.94
CA PHE A 2 -8.46 6.69 -1.61
C PHE A 2 -7.97 7.69 -0.56
N ARG A 3 -8.78 7.91 0.48
CA ARG A 3 -8.47 8.81 1.60
C ARG A 3 -8.95 8.21 2.91
N GLY A 4 -8.30 8.58 3.99
CA GLY A 4 -8.65 8.14 5.34
C GLY A 4 -7.85 6.93 5.80
N ARG A 5 -7.99 6.64 7.08
CA ARG A 5 -7.36 5.51 7.77
C ARG A 5 -8.45 4.69 8.44
N TYR A 6 -8.35 3.37 8.28
CA TYR A 6 -9.36 2.43 8.80
C TYR A 6 -8.66 1.24 9.41
N GLU A 7 -9.06 0.86 10.61
CA GLU A 7 -8.54 -0.31 11.31
C GLU A 7 -9.46 -1.50 11.07
N HIS A 8 -8.87 -2.62 10.68
CA HIS A 8 -9.55 -3.90 10.52
C HIS A 8 -8.68 -5.03 11.05
N SER A 9 -9.33 -6.11 11.50
CA SER A 9 -8.62 -7.32 11.90
C SER A 9 -8.28 -8.20 10.71
N ILE A 10 -7.24 -9.02 10.89
CA ILE A 10 -6.87 -10.10 9.96
C ILE A 10 -7.21 -11.41 10.67
N ASP A 11 -7.97 -12.29 10.01
CA ASP A 11 -8.32 -13.58 10.57
C ASP A 11 -7.15 -14.59 10.47
N ALA A 12 -7.33 -15.76 11.08
CA ALA A 12 -6.30 -16.81 11.10
C ALA A 12 -5.92 -17.33 9.72
N LYS A 13 -6.77 -17.16 8.71
CA LYS A 13 -6.52 -17.55 7.31
C LYS A 13 -5.85 -16.46 6.49
N GLY A 14 -5.68 -15.25 7.06
CA GLY A 14 -5.09 -14.10 6.37
C GLY A 14 -6.09 -13.22 5.63
N ARG A 15 -7.38 -13.35 5.91
CA ARG A 15 -8.43 -12.51 5.31
C ARG A 15 -8.64 -11.25 6.14
N THR A 16 -8.82 -10.12 5.47
CA THR A 16 -9.17 -8.85 6.08
C THR A 16 -10.18 -8.10 5.22
N SER A 17 -11.08 -7.36 5.87
CA SER A 17 -12.07 -6.56 5.15
C SER A 17 -11.41 -5.34 4.53
N VAL A 18 -11.67 -5.12 3.25
CA VAL A 18 -11.36 -3.84 2.60
C VAL A 18 -12.34 -2.80 3.15
N PRO A 19 -11.90 -1.63 3.61
CA PRO A 19 -12.79 -0.58 4.10
C PRO A 19 -13.91 -0.28 3.11
N SER A 20 -15.14 -0.10 3.60
CA SER A 20 -16.31 0.14 2.74
C SER A 20 -16.12 1.34 1.81
N ARG A 21 -15.51 2.41 2.31
CA ARG A 21 -15.17 3.59 1.50
C ARG A 21 -14.21 3.28 0.35
N PHE A 22 -13.26 2.40 0.58
CA PHE A 22 -12.32 1.97 -0.48
C PHE A 22 -13.02 1.07 -1.50
N ARG A 23 -13.93 0.20 -1.04
CA ARG A 23 -14.74 -0.62 -1.95
C ARG A 23 -15.66 0.23 -2.84
N GLU A 24 -16.24 1.31 -2.30
CA GLU A 24 -17.03 2.27 -3.09
C GLU A 24 -16.19 2.89 -4.22
N VAL A 25 -14.95 3.28 -3.92
CA VAL A 25 -14.02 3.82 -4.93
C VAL A 25 -13.69 2.77 -6.00
N MET A 26 -13.40 1.52 -5.59
CA MET A 26 -13.13 0.42 -6.51
C MET A 26 -14.31 0.14 -7.43
N VAL A 27 -15.52 0.03 -6.89
CA VAL A 27 -16.74 -0.20 -7.69
C VAL A 27 -16.97 0.93 -8.70
N ALA A 28 -16.77 2.18 -8.30
CA ALA A 28 -16.87 3.33 -9.19
C ALA A 28 -15.84 3.29 -10.33
N GLN A 29 -14.71 2.62 -10.14
CA GLN A 29 -13.67 2.41 -11.15
C GLN A 29 -13.86 1.12 -11.96
N GLY A 30 -14.87 0.31 -11.61
CA GLY A 30 -15.12 -0.99 -12.24
C GLY A 30 -14.17 -2.11 -11.79
N ASP A 31 -13.50 -1.94 -10.67
CA ASP A 31 -12.56 -2.90 -10.11
C ASP A 31 -13.21 -3.80 -9.06
N SER A 32 -12.91 -5.10 -9.15
CA SER A 32 -13.30 -6.12 -8.15
C SER A 32 -12.12 -6.73 -7.40
N LYS A 33 -10.90 -6.31 -7.73
CA LYS A 33 -9.67 -6.85 -7.15
C LYS A 33 -8.62 -5.76 -6.95
N LEU A 34 -7.68 -6.04 -6.06
CA LEU A 34 -6.51 -5.22 -5.80
C LEU A 34 -5.25 -5.99 -6.18
N VAL A 35 -4.29 -5.32 -6.79
CA VAL A 35 -2.93 -5.86 -6.94
C VAL A 35 -2.16 -5.47 -5.69
N VAL A 36 -1.78 -6.46 -4.89
CA VAL A 36 -1.10 -6.26 -3.60
C VAL A 36 0.36 -6.70 -3.72
N THR A 37 1.26 -5.85 -3.27
CA THR A 37 2.69 -6.16 -3.25
C THR A 37 3.36 -5.54 -2.02
N THR A 38 4.66 -5.82 -1.84
CA THR A 38 5.44 -5.22 -0.76
C THR A 38 5.69 -3.74 -1.04
N GLY A 39 5.54 -2.88 -0.03
CA GLY A 39 6.06 -1.52 -0.08
C GLY A 39 7.57 -1.49 0.06
N LEU A 40 8.19 -0.34 -0.12
CA LEU A 40 9.61 -0.12 0.20
C LEU A 40 9.83 -0.02 1.72
N ASP A 41 8.79 0.28 2.46
CA ASP A 41 8.74 0.21 3.92
C ASP A 41 8.17 -1.14 4.40
N THR A 42 8.01 -1.30 5.72
CA THR A 42 7.38 -2.47 6.34
C THR A 42 5.86 -2.43 6.22
N CYS A 43 5.36 -2.21 5.01
CA CYS A 43 3.94 -2.21 4.67
C CYS A 43 3.70 -2.94 3.37
N LEU A 44 2.44 -3.18 3.06
CA LEU A 44 2.00 -3.58 1.74
C LEU A 44 1.41 -2.38 1.01
N VAL A 45 1.50 -2.39 -0.29
CA VAL A 45 0.79 -1.46 -1.16
C VAL A 45 -0.23 -2.22 -1.99
N ALA A 46 -1.39 -1.62 -2.17
CA ALA A 46 -2.51 -2.22 -2.90
C ALA A 46 -3.01 -1.21 -3.95
N TYR A 47 -3.06 -1.65 -5.18
CA TYR A 47 -3.47 -0.83 -6.32
C TYR A 47 -4.74 -1.38 -6.97
N PRO A 48 -5.69 -0.52 -7.35
CA PRO A 48 -6.66 -0.89 -8.37
C PRO A 48 -5.95 -1.29 -9.66
N MET A 49 -6.56 -2.15 -10.47
CA MET A 49 -5.91 -2.67 -11.67
C MET A 49 -5.45 -1.57 -12.64
N ALA A 50 -6.26 -0.55 -12.86
CA ALA A 50 -5.90 0.54 -13.75
C ALA A 50 -4.64 1.30 -13.30
N GLU A 51 -4.53 1.58 -12.00
CA GLU A 51 -3.37 2.24 -11.41
C GLU A 51 -2.12 1.36 -11.45
N TRP A 52 -2.28 0.05 -11.23
CA TRP A 52 -1.19 -0.90 -11.37
C TRP A 52 -0.64 -0.95 -12.80
N LEU A 53 -1.50 -1.06 -13.79
CA LEU A 53 -1.09 -1.05 -15.20
C LEU A 53 -0.42 0.28 -15.60
N ALA A 54 -0.92 1.40 -15.08
CA ALA A 54 -0.28 2.69 -15.29
C ALA A 54 1.12 2.76 -14.65
N PHE A 55 1.28 2.19 -13.47
CA PHE A 55 2.59 2.05 -12.81
C PHE A 55 3.55 1.18 -13.64
N GLU A 56 3.12 0.00 -14.07
CA GLU A 56 3.95 -0.90 -14.92
C GLU A 56 4.37 -0.22 -16.22
N LYS A 57 3.47 0.54 -16.83
CA LYS A 57 3.77 1.31 -18.06
C LYS A 57 4.87 2.36 -17.79
N ARG A 58 4.77 3.11 -16.71
CA ARG A 58 5.82 4.08 -16.34
C ARG A 58 7.15 3.39 -16.05
N LEU A 59 7.12 2.28 -15.32
CA LEU A 59 8.31 1.49 -15.00
C LEU A 59 8.99 0.94 -16.27
N SER A 60 8.21 0.49 -17.24
CA SER A 60 8.71 -0.02 -18.53
C SER A 60 9.40 1.05 -19.38
N ALA A 61 9.08 2.32 -19.19
CA ALA A 61 9.70 3.44 -19.88
C ALA A 61 11.06 3.85 -19.29
N LEU A 62 11.43 3.32 -18.12
CA LEU A 62 12.71 3.59 -17.48
C LEU A 62 13.83 2.74 -18.11
N PRO A 63 15.12 3.14 -17.95
CA PRO A 63 16.25 2.34 -18.39
C PRO A 63 16.24 0.94 -17.78
N GLN A 64 16.08 -0.10 -18.62
CA GLN A 64 15.79 -1.47 -18.17
C GLN A 64 17.01 -2.19 -17.57
N PHE A 65 18.22 -1.67 -17.75
CA PHE A 65 19.44 -2.20 -17.18
C PHE A 65 19.95 -1.40 -15.97
N ASP A 66 19.24 -0.36 -15.58
CA ASP A 66 19.54 0.37 -14.35
C ASP A 66 19.35 -0.55 -13.14
N ALA A 67 20.33 -0.59 -12.24
CA ALA A 67 20.36 -1.52 -11.10
C ALA A 67 19.16 -1.30 -10.16
N ASP A 68 18.74 -0.06 -9.94
CA ASP A 68 17.63 0.26 -9.05
C ASP A 68 16.28 -0.09 -9.71
N VAL A 69 16.16 0.11 -11.02
CA VAL A 69 14.97 -0.32 -11.79
C VAL A 69 14.83 -1.84 -11.73
N VAL A 70 15.92 -2.58 -11.93
CA VAL A 70 15.91 -4.05 -11.84
C VAL A 70 15.55 -4.50 -10.41
N THR A 71 16.11 -3.86 -9.40
CA THR A 71 15.83 -4.17 -7.99
C THR A 71 14.36 -3.93 -7.64
N LEU A 72 13.80 -2.80 -8.08
CA LEU A 72 12.39 -2.51 -7.89
C LEU A 72 11.49 -3.57 -8.54
N LYS A 73 11.80 -3.99 -9.77
CA LYS A 73 11.05 -5.05 -10.45
C LYS A 73 11.10 -6.37 -9.69
N ARG A 74 12.27 -6.73 -9.14
CA ARG A 74 12.45 -7.97 -8.35
C ARG A 74 11.62 -7.95 -7.07
N ILE A 75 11.49 -6.81 -6.41
CA ILE A 75 10.76 -6.68 -5.15
C ILE A 75 9.28 -6.41 -5.41
N TYR A 76 8.97 -5.45 -6.24
CA TYR A 76 7.63 -4.89 -6.41
C TYR A 76 6.78 -5.70 -7.38
N VAL A 77 7.29 -5.87 -8.61
CA VAL A 77 6.52 -6.51 -9.69
C VAL A 77 6.47 -8.03 -9.50
N SER A 78 7.61 -8.66 -9.20
CA SER A 78 7.64 -10.11 -9.04
C SER A 78 6.92 -10.61 -7.78
N GLY A 79 6.76 -9.75 -6.78
CA GLY A 79 6.02 -10.05 -5.55
C GLY A 79 4.52 -9.72 -5.60
N ALA A 80 4.04 -9.13 -6.70
CA ALA A 80 2.66 -8.69 -6.82
C ALA A 80 1.68 -9.86 -6.98
N VAL A 81 0.57 -9.79 -6.26
CA VAL A 81 -0.50 -10.80 -6.28
C VAL A 81 -1.85 -10.10 -6.47
N GLU A 82 -2.66 -10.61 -7.38
CA GLU A 82 -4.04 -10.15 -7.53
C GLU A 82 -4.91 -10.77 -6.42
N CYS A 83 -5.50 -9.92 -5.60
CA CYS A 83 -6.37 -10.30 -4.50
C CYS A 83 -7.80 -9.88 -4.83
N GLU A 84 -8.68 -10.84 -5.08
CA GLU A 84 -10.09 -10.57 -5.33
C GLU A 84 -10.81 -10.19 -4.04
N VAL A 85 -11.71 -9.22 -4.12
CA VAL A 85 -12.62 -8.88 -3.03
C VAL A 85 -13.77 -9.90 -3.05
N ASP A 86 -13.94 -10.64 -1.98
CA ASP A 86 -14.99 -11.64 -1.86
C ASP A 86 -16.38 -11.01 -1.65
N LYS A 87 -17.42 -11.84 -1.59
CA LYS A 87 -18.83 -11.42 -1.46
C LYS A 87 -19.11 -10.60 -0.20
N VAL A 88 -18.29 -10.76 0.84
CA VAL A 88 -18.44 -10.03 2.11
C VAL A 88 -17.42 -8.89 2.25
N GLY A 89 -16.70 -8.57 1.19
CA GLY A 89 -15.81 -7.43 1.12
C GLY A 89 -14.39 -7.66 1.66
N ARG A 90 -13.95 -8.91 1.73
CA ARG A 90 -12.61 -9.27 2.23
C ARG A 90 -11.66 -9.61 1.10
N ILE A 91 -10.36 -9.44 1.35
CA ILE A 91 -9.29 -10.03 0.54
C ILE A 91 -8.49 -11.03 1.37
N LEU A 92 -7.91 -12.01 0.70
CA LEU A 92 -6.93 -12.93 1.28
C LEU A 92 -5.52 -12.41 0.99
N ILE A 93 -4.77 -12.12 2.05
CA ILE A 93 -3.39 -11.68 1.93
C ILE A 93 -2.48 -12.90 2.04
N PRO A 94 -1.66 -13.21 1.02
CA PRO A 94 -0.73 -14.32 1.06
C PRO A 94 0.25 -14.25 2.24
N ALA A 95 0.63 -15.40 2.77
CA ALA A 95 1.49 -15.49 3.95
C ALA A 95 2.82 -14.75 3.80
N ALA A 96 3.44 -14.79 2.62
CA ALA A 96 4.69 -14.08 2.36
C ALA A 96 4.54 -12.55 2.48
N LEU A 97 3.42 -12.00 2.00
CA LEU A 97 3.12 -10.58 2.12
C LEU A 97 2.81 -10.21 3.57
N ARG A 98 2.05 -11.05 4.28
CA ARG A 98 1.79 -10.83 5.72
C ARG A 98 3.07 -10.80 6.55
N LYS A 99 4.02 -11.66 6.22
CA LYS A 99 5.33 -11.70 6.87
C LYS A 99 6.11 -10.41 6.64
N HIS A 100 6.17 -9.93 5.40
CA HIS A 100 6.83 -8.67 5.07
C HIS A 100 6.24 -7.49 5.84
N GLY A 101 4.92 -7.36 5.84
CA GLY A 101 4.20 -6.29 6.53
C GLY A 101 4.08 -6.47 8.04
N ARG A 102 4.62 -7.55 8.59
CA ARG A 102 4.46 -7.93 10.02
C ARG A 102 2.98 -7.95 10.45
N LEU A 103 2.12 -8.36 9.54
CA LEU A 103 0.67 -8.38 9.72
C LEU A 103 0.27 -9.63 10.49
N HIS A 104 -0.26 -9.45 11.70
CA HIS A 104 -0.74 -10.54 12.54
C HIS A 104 -2.26 -10.47 12.70
N ARG A 105 -2.75 -9.58 13.55
CA ARG A 105 -4.17 -9.46 13.90
C ARG A 105 -4.75 -8.09 13.54
N ASP A 106 -4.04 -7.02 13.88
CA ASP A 106 -4.54 -5.65 13.73
C ASP A 106 -3.84 -4.97 12.55
N ALA A 107 -4.62 -4.56 11.58
CA ALA A 107 -4.16 -3.90 10.38
C ALA A 107 -4.76 -2.49 10.25
N LEU A 108 -4.01 -1.60 9.64
CA LEU A 108 -4.44 -0.25 9.32
C LEU A 108 -4.35 -0.04 7.82
N TRP A 109 -5.47 0.27 7.23
CA TRP A 109 -5.60 0.67 5.84
C TRP A 109 -5.45 2.19 5.72
N ALA A 110 -4.50 2.66 4.93
CA ALA A 110 -4.25 4.07 4.69
C ALA A 110 -4.45 4.43 3.22
N GLY A 111 -5.36 5.34 2.94
CA GLY A 111 -5.59 5.84 1.57
C GLY A 111 -4.51 6.82 1.17
N MET A 112 -3.84 6.54 0.06
CA MET A 112 -2.70 7.30 -0.47
C MET A 112 -3.03 8.01 -1.80
N GLY A 113 -4.29 8.33 -2.05
CA GLY A 113 -4.73 8.93 -3.31
C GLY A 113 -5.02 7.87 -4.38
N GLY A 114 -4.07 7.56 -5.24
CA GLY A 114 -4.24 6.56 -6.32
C GLY A 114 -4.10 5.11 -5.85
N TYR A 115 -3.55 4.87 -4.68
CA TYR A 115 -3.33 3.54 -4.12
C TYR A 115 -3.59 3.51 -2.62
N ILE A 116 -3.41 2.35 -2.01
CA ILE A 116 -3.66 2.10 -0.60
C ILE A 116 -2.42 1.48 0.01
N GLU A 117 -2.09 1.85 1.26
CA GLU A 117 -1.12 1.12 2.08
C GLU A 117 -1.85 0.29 3.13
N LEU A 118 -1.31 -0.90 3.40
CA LEU A 118 -1.75 -1.77 4.47
C LEU A 118 -0.60 -2.00 5.44
N TRP A 119 -0.77 -1.53 6.64
CA TRP A 119 0.21 -1.55 7.71
C TRP A 119 -0.21 -2.45 8.86
N ALA A 120 0.75 -3.08 9.53
CA ALA A 120 0.52 -3.47 10.92
C ALA A 120 0.24 -2.20 11.73
N LYS A 121 -0.82 -2.20 12.53
CA LYS A 121 -1.23 -1.03 13.31
C LYS A 121 -0.06 -0.46 14.13
N GLU A 122 0.68 -1.32 14.81
CA GLU A 122 1.84 -0.94 15.62
C GLU A 122 2.94 -0.27 14.79
N SER A 123 3.26 -0.83 13.62
CA SER A 123 4.28 -0.27 12.72
C SER A 123 3.90 1.12 12.21
N PHE A 124 2.63 1.35 11.91
CA PHE A 124 2.14 2.66 11.50
C PHE A 124 2.18 3.68 12.64
N GLU A 125 1.83 3.26 13.85
CA GLU A 125 1.91 4.12 15.04
C GLU A 125 3.35 4.52 15.33
N ASP A 126 4.31 3.61 15.19
CA ASP A 126 5.74 3.89 15.34
C ASP A 126 6.23 4.91 14.30
N LEU A 127 5.90 4.70 13.03
CA LEU A 127 6.20 5.65 11.95
C LEU A 127 5.63 7.04 12.27
N ARG A 128 4.39 7.09 12.71
CA ARG A 128 3.70 8.33 13.03
C ARG A 128 4.37 9.06 14.20
N LYS A 129 4.75 8.35 15.25
CA LYS A 129 5.47 8.92 16.41
C LYS A 129 6.84 9.44 16.01
N ASP A 130 7.59 8.69 15.19
CA ASP A 130 8.91 9.08 14.72
C ASP A 130 8.87 10.41 13.94
N VAL A 131 7.85 10.61 13.14
CA VAL A 131 7.69 11.86 12.37
C VAL A 131 7.09 12.98 13.22
N LEU A 132 5.98 12.74 13.91
CA LEU A 132 5.26 13.80 14.65
C LEU A 132 5.94 14.16 15.98
N GLY A 133 6.69 13.24 16.56
CA GLY A 133 7.46 13.45 17.79
C GLY A 133 8.80 14.14 17.57
N ASP A 134 9.27 14.29 16.35
CA ASP A 134 10.55 14.88 15.99
C ASP A 134 10.36 16.19 15.20
N GLU A 135 10.63 17.33 15.87
CA GLU A 135 10.48 18.65 15.27
C GLU A 135 11.45 18.85 14.09
N ASP A 136 12.70 18.40 14.22
CA ASP A 136 13.69 18.53 13.16
C ASP A 136 13.26 17.74 11.92
N ARG A 137 12.71 16.56 12.11
CA ARG A 137 12.18 15.75 11.01
C ARG A 137 10.98 16.41 10.32
N ARG A 138 10.07 17.00 11.07
CA ARG A 138 8.94 17.75 10.50
C ARG A 138 9.40 18.94 9.68
N LEU A 139 10.37 19.70 10.18
CA LEU A 139 10.95 20.85 9.47
C LEU A 139 11.69 20.43 8.21
N GLU A 140 12.42 19.33 8.24
CA GLU A 140 13.08 18.72 7.07
C GLU A 140 12.07 18.37 5.98
N ILE A 141 10.98 17.70 6.35
CA ILE A 141 9.89 17.35 5.43
C ILE A 141 9.28 18.63 4.83
N ALA A 142 8.95 19.62 5.66
CA ALA A 142 8.36 20.87 5.19
C ALA A 142 9.28 21.60 4.19
N ARG A 143 10.58 21.65 4.47
CA ARG A 143 11.57 22.23 3.58
C ARG A 143 11.61 21.51 2.23
N ARG A 144 11.66 20.17 2.27
CA ARG A 144 11.69 19.37 1.05
C ARG A 144 10.43 19.54 0.20
N LEU A 145 9.27 19.59 0.84
CA LEU A 145 7.99 19.81 0.15
C LEU A 145 7.93 21.20 -0.50
N ALA A 146 8.43 22.23 0.16
CA ALA A 146 8.54 23.59 -0.41
C ALA A 146 9.45 23.61 -1.66
N GLU A 147 10.59 22.89 -1.63
CA GLU A 147 11.46 22.71 -2.81
C GLU A 147 10.75 22.01 -3.96
N LEU A 148 9.79 21.13 -3.67
CA LEU A 148 8.99 20.39 -4.67
C LEU A 148 7.73 21.17 -5.11
N GLY A 149 7.48 22.33 -4.54
CA GLY A 149 6.38 23.22 -4.96
C GLY A 149 5.06 23.04 -4.20
N LEU A 150 5.09 22.42 -3.02
CA LEU A 150 3.91 22.27 -2.17
C LEU A 150 3.81 23.35 -1.10
#